data_02f29f44e39bd8c27a3cb2d03627a583
#
_entry.id   02f29f44e39bd8c27a3cb2d03627a583
#
_cell.length_a   1.000
_cell.length_b   1.000
_cell.length_c   1.000
_cell.angle_alpha   90.00
_cell.angle_beta   90.00
_cell.angle_gamma   90.00
#
_symmetry.space_group_name_H-M   'P 1'
#
loop_
_entity.id
_entity.type
_entity.pdbx_description
1 polymer ?
#
loop_
_entity_poly.entity_id
_entity_poly.type
_entity_poly.pdbx_seq_one_letter_code
_entity_poly.pdbx_strand_id
1 'polypeptide(L)'
;MNNTEPQLLRTIVDEAISSFNELDSYLIKNDLSERCICARFALHLTKALENTSYNNYVVDVEYNRGACGKEDGIKKMDGNPITVDLIVHKRDCDINHGFINLICIEMKKSTNRQGCGNDETRLNKMCSYEYRFCYSVGYMILINMEKNCLEIKKAFEKH
;
A
#
# COMPACT_ATOMS: atom_id res chain seq x y z
N MET A 1 21.74 -12.13 9.94
CA MET A 1 20.40 -12.22 10.57
C MET A 1 19.40 -12.39 9.43
N ASN A 2 18.59 -13.46 9.45
CA ASN A 2 17.55 -13.60 8.43
C ASN A 2 16.42 -12.64 8.79
N ASN A 3 16.19 -11.63 7.95
CA ASN A 3 15.06 -10.73 8.13
C ASN A 3 13.74 -11.50 7.98
N THR A 4 12.77 -11.20 8.84
CA THR A 4 11.40 -11.71 8.66
C THR A 4 10.75 -11.07 7.44
N GLU A 5 9.70 -11.70 6.87
CA GLU A 5 8.98 -11.14 5.73
C GLU A 5 8.49 -9.69 5.97
N PRO A 6 7.85 -9.36 7.12
CA PRO A 6 7.44 -7.98 7.41
C PRO A 6 8.60 -6.99 7.43
N GLN A 7 9.78 -7.38 7.93
CA GLN A 7 10.96 -6.51 7.94
C GLN A 7 11.48 -6.24 6.53
N LEU A 8 11.49 -7.24 5.65
CA LEU A 8 11.91 -7.06 4.26
C LEU A 8 10.93 -6.15 3.50
N LEU A 9 9.62 -6.37 3.67
CA LEU A 9 8.59 -5.52 3.08
C LEU A 9 8.67 -4.07 3.59
N ARG A 10 9.00 -3.90 4.87
CA ARG A 10 9.25 -2.58 5.46
C ARG A 10 10.43 -1.88 4.78
N THR A 11 11.55 -2.59 4.57
CA THR A 11 12.72 -2.04 3.89
C THR A 11 12.38 -1.56 2.48
N ILE A 12 11.59 -2.33 1.72
CA ILE A 12 11.14 -1.96 0.37
C ILE A 12 10.33 -0.65 0.40
N VAL A 13 9.41 -0.51 1.35
CA VAL A 13 8.60 0.71 1.49
C VAL A 13 9.45 1.91 1.91
N ASP A 14 10.39 1.72 2.85
CA ASP A 14 11.30 2.78 3.29
C ASP A 14 12.22 3.26 2.15
N GLU A 15 12.72 2.35 1.31
CA GLU A 15 13.50 2.69 0.09
C GLU A 15 12.66 3.48 -0.92
N ALA A 16 11.41 3.07 -1.16
CA ALA A 16 10.49 3.79 -2.04
C ALA A 16 10.19 5.21 -1.52
N ILE A 17 9.97 5.35 -0.21
CA ILE A 17 9.75 6.66 0.45
C ILE A 17 11.00 7.53 0.34
N SER A 18 12.18 6.98 0.60
CA SER A 18 13.45 7.71 0.47
C SER A 18 13.66 8.23 -0.95
N SER A 19 13.46 7.38 -1.94
CA SER A 19 13.55 7.74 -3.35
C SER A 19 12.53 8.79 -3.77
N PHE A 20 11.27 8.68 -3.32
CA PHE A 20 10.26 9.69 -3.58
C PHE A 20 10.64 11.04 -2.96
N ASN A 21 11.05 11.03 -1.70
CA ASN A 21 11.42 12.27 -0.97
C ASN A 21 12.61 12.98 -1.62
N GLU A 22 13.55 12.24 -2.18
CA GLU A 22 14.70 12.79 -2.90
C GLU A 22 14.31 13.38 -4.27
N LEU A 23 13.51 12.66 -5.05
CA LEU A 23 13.30 12.97 -6.47
C LEU A 23 11.98 13.71 -6.76
N ASP A 24 10.94 13.50 -5.95
CA ASP A 24 9.58 13.95 -6.24
C ASP A 24 8.90 14.76 -5.11
N SER A 25 9.65 15.17 -4.06
CA SER A 25 9.13 16.05 -2.99
C SER A 25 8.52 17.36 -3.51
N TYR A 26 8.90 17.77 -4.72
CA TYR A 26 8.31 18.91 -5.45
C TYR A 26 6.77 18.79 -5.56
N LEU A 27 6.23 17.58 -5.72
CA LEU A 27 4.80 17.34 -5.83
C LEU A 27 4.05 17.72 -4.53
N ILE A 28 4.67 17.43 -3.37
CA ILE A 28 4.12 17.78 -2.07
C ILE A 28 4.25 19.30 -1.84
N LYS A 29 5.42 19.86 -2.11
CA LYS A 29 5.71 21.28 -1.95
C LYS A 29 4.74 22.17 -2.76
N ASN A 30 4.28 21.70 -3.91
CA ASN A 30 3.35 22.42 -4.79
C ASN A 30 1.89 21.98 -4.61
N ASP A 31 1.59 21.30 -3.52
CA ASP A 31 0.24 20.89 -3.08
C ASP A 31 -0.56 20.14 -4.15
N LEU A 32 0.08 19.22 -4.89
CA LEU A 32 -0.62 18.40 -5.86
C LEU A 32 -1.61 17.45 -5.14
N SER A 33 -2.58 16.93 -5.87
CA SER A 33 -3.60 16.03 -5.29
C SER A 33 -3.00 14.78 -4.67
N GLU A 34 -3.63 14.23 -3.63
CA GLU A 34 -3.25 12.93 -3.02
C GLU A 34 -3.11 11.84 -4.10
N ARG A 35 -4.05 11.80 -5.05
CA ARG A 35 -4.04 10.83 -6.17
C ARG A 35 -2.79 10.97 -7.05
N CYS A 36 -2.36 12.21 -7.35
CA CYS A 36 -1.15 12.45 -8.14
C CYS A 36 0.10 11.96 -7.40
N ILE A 37 0.20 12.28 -6.11
CA ILE A 37 1.31 11.85 -5.24
C ILE A 37 1.31 10.32 -5.13
N CYS A 38 0.17 9.71 -4.92
CA CYS A 38 -0.02 8.27 -4.82
C CYS A 38 0.42 7.55 -6.11
N ALA A 39 -0.03 8.03 -7.28
CA ALA A 39 0.36 7.46 -8.57
C ALA A 39 1.88 7.55 -8.82
N ARG A 40 2.50 8.66 -8.40
CA ARG A 40 3.95 8.82 -8.51
C ARG A 40 4.71 7.92 -7.54
N PHE A 41 4.24 7.80 -6.29
CA PHE A 41 4.82 6.88 -5.30
C PHE A 41 4.74 5.43 -5.75
N ALA A 42 3.69 5.03 -6.47
CA ALA A 42 3.57 3.68 -7.04
C ALA A 42 4.76 3.32 -7.96
N LEU A 43 5.32 4.28 -8.71
CA LEU A 43 6.51 4.05 -9.55
C LEU A 43 7.76 3.80 -8.71
N HIS A 44 7.94 4.54 -7.61
CA HIS A 44 9.06 4.33 -6.68
C HIS A 44 8.95 2.96 -6.00
N LEU A 45 7.75 2.58 -5.59
CA LEU A 45 7.50 1.28 -4.97
C LEU A 45 7.74 0.12 -5.96
N THR A 46 7.31 0.29 -7.21
CA THR A 46 7.59 -0.68 -8.28
C THR A 46 9.09 -0.88 -8.46
N LYS A 47 9.85 0.22 -8.54
CA LYS A 47 11.30 0.17 -8.68
C LYS A 47 12.00 -0.48 -7.49
N ALA A 48 11.53 -0.22 -6.27
CA ALA A 48 12.07 -0.84 -5.06
C ALA A 48 11.85 -2.37 -5.02
N LEU A 49 10.82 -2.89 -5.70
CA LEU A 49 10.55 -4.33 -5.81
C LEU A 49 11.47 -5.05 -6.81
N GLU A 50 11.98 -4.36 -7.85
CA GLU A 50 12.68 -4.98 -8.98
C GLU A 50 13.86 -5.87 -8.60
N ASN A 51 14.65 -5.49 -7.58
CA ASN A 51 15.84 -6.23 -7.15
C ASN A 51 15.60 -7.09 -5.90
N THR A 52 14.35 -7.45 -5.63
CA THR A 52 13.97 -8.28 -4.50
C THR A 52 13.38 -9.62 -4.94
N SER A 53 13.14 -10.52 -3.98
CA SER A 53 12.39 -11.76 -4.22
C SER A 53 10.92 -11.52 -4.62
N TYR A 54 10.45 -10.28 -4.54
CA TYR A 54 9.07 -9.87 -4.88
C TYR A 54 8.97 -9.18 -6.25
N ASN A 55 9.97 -9.31 -7.11
CA ASN A 55 10.00 -8.68 -8.44
C ASN A 55 8.88 -9.14 -9.41
N ASN A 56 8.20 -10.22 -9.08
CA ASN A 56 7.03 -10.72 -9.82
C ASN A 56 5.69 -10.22 -9.27
N TYR A 57 5.71 -9.34 -8.28
CA TYR A 57 4.53 -8.65 -7.79
C TYR A 57 4.36 -7.31 -8.51
N VAL A 58 3.12 -6.84 -8.57
CA VAL A 58 2.76 -5.58 -9.21
C VAL A 58 2.22 -4.59 -8.20
N VAL A 59 2.42 -3.31 -8.49
CA VAL A 59 1.85 -2.19 -7.73
C VAL A 59 0.66 -1.65 -8.50
N ASP A 60 -0.52 -1.68 -7.90
CA ASP A 60 -1.73 -1.11 -8.48
C ASP A 60 -2.30 0.00 -7.58
N VAL A 61 -2.76 1.07 -8.24
CA VAL A 61 -3.42 2.23 -7.61
C VAL A 61 -4.92 2.03 -7.68
N GLU A 62 -5.63 2.28 -6.57
CA GLU A 62 -7.09 2.19 -6.49
C GLU A 62 -7.68 0.86 -7.02
N TYR A 63 -6.97 -0.24 -6.85
CA TYR A 63 -7.39 -1.55 -7.32
C TYR A 63 -8.50 -2.13 -6.45
N ASN A 64 -9.67 -2.34 -7.01
CA ASN A 64 -10.86 -2.74 -6.27
C ASN A 64 -11.42 -4.13 -6.67
N ARG A 65 -10.63 -4.96 -7.34
CA ARG A 65 -11.02 -6.34 -7.67
C ARG A 65 -10.44 -7.33 -6.67
N GLY A 66 -11.09 -8.49 -6.55
CA GLY A 66 -10.53 -9.64 -5.84
C GLY A 66 -9.30 -10.20 -6.56
N ALA A 67 -8.67 -11.23 -5.96
CA ALA A 67 -7.45 -11.83 -6.49
C ALA A 67 -7.65 -12.41 -7.90
N CYS A 68 -8.82 -12.98 -8.16
CA CYS A 68 -9.20 -13.51 -9.48
C CYS A 68 -9.83 -12.46 -10.43
N GLY A 69 -9.53 -11.18 -10.19
CA GLY A 69 -9.97 -10.10 -11.07
C GLY A 69 -11.49 -9.99 -11.20
N LYS A 70 -12.01 -10.11 -12.44
CA LYS A 70 -13.44 -9.95 -12.71
C LYS A 70 -14.30 -11.06 -12.07
N GLU A 71 -13.78 -12.28 -11.95
CA GLU A 71 -14.52 -13.42 -11.40
C GLU A 71 -14.79 -13.25 -9.91
N ASP A 72 -13.85 -12.67 -9.15
CA ASP A 72 -14.03 -12.35 -7.73
C ASP A 72 -14.89 -11.09 -7.51
N GLY A 73 -15.14 -10.33 -8.56
CA GLY A 73 -15.90 -9.10 -8.50
C GLY A 73 -15.19 -7.97 -7.73
N ILE A 74 -15.98 -7.04 -7.21
CA ILE A 74 -15.48 -5.87 -6.46
C ILE A 74 -15.10 -6.30 -5.04
N LYS A 75 -13.94 -5.85 -4.55
CA LYS A 75 -13.55 -6.00 -3.14
C LYS A 75 -14.61 -5.39 -2.22
N LYS A 76 -15.04 -6.17 -1.25
CA LYS A 76 -15.99 -5.72 -0.22
C LYS A 76 -15.50 -6.06 1.16
N MET A 77 -15.77 -5.16 2.10
CA MET A 77 -15.55 -5.34 3.52
C MET A 77 -16.85 -5.01 4.25
N ASP A 78 -17.34 -5.95 5.06
CA ASP A 78 -18.62 -5.81 5.75
C ASP A 78 -19.78 -5.43 4.80
N GLY A 79 -19.78 -6.03 3.58
CA GLY A 79 -20.78 -5.78 2.54
C GLY A 79 -20.57 -4.53 1.68
N ASN A 80 -19.67 -3.62 2.07
CA ASN A 80 -19.42 -2.37 1.37
C ASN A 80 -18.22 -2.48 0.43
N PRO A 81 -18.28 -1.90 -0.79
CA PRO A 81 -17.11 -1.79 -1.67
C PRO A 81 -15.97 -1.07 -0.96
N ILE A 82 -14.75 -1.58 -1.13
CA ILE A 82 -13.55 -0.95 -0.60
C ILE A 82 -12.51 -0.77 -1.69
N THR A 83 -11.76 0.31 -1.56
CA THR A 83 -10.58 0.60 -2.36
C THR A 83 -9.54 1.21 -1.42
N VAL A 84 -8.31 0.72 -1.48
CA VAL A 84 -7.16 1.36 -0.84
C VAL A 84 -6.33 2.06 -1.89
N ASP A 85 -5.54 3.05 -1.49
CA ASP A 85 -4.81 3.87 -2.45
C ASP A 85 -3.80 3.08 -3.27
N LEU A 86 -3.05 2.17 -2.64
CA LEU A 86 -2.09 1.28 -3.32
C LEU A 86 -2.13 -0.13 -2.75
N ILE A 87 -1.85 -1.09 -3.62
CA ILE A 87 -1.57 -2.47 -3.22
C ILE A 87 -0.36 -3.03 -3.96
N VAL A 88 0.36 -3.92 -3.30
CA VAL A 88 1.35 -4.80 -3.92
C VAL A 88 0.81 -6.22 -3.89
N HIS A 89 0.58 -6.80 -5.06
CA HIS A 89 -0.08 -8.10 -5.17
C HIS A 89 0.30 -8.83 -6.46
N LYS A 90 -0.16 -10.06 -6.60
CA LYS A 90 -0.21 -10.76 -7.89
C LYS A 90 -1.61 -10.66 -8.47
N ARG A 91 -1.69 -10.42 -9.78
CA ARG A 91 -2.98 -10.34 -10.49
C ARG A 91 -3.55 -11.70 -10.85
N ASP A 92 -2.71 -12.74 -10.87
CA ASP A 92 -3.11 -14.08 -11.24
C ASP A 92 -3.55 -14.89 -10.04
N CYS A 93 -4.66 -15.59 -10.22
CA CYS A 93 -5.25 -16.52 -9.26
C CYS A 93 -4.54 -17.85 -9.26
N ASP A 94 -3.34 -17.97 -8.84
CA ASP A 94 -2.80 -19.28 -8.50
C ASP A 94 -3.02 -19.57 -7.02
N ILE A 95 -4.23 -20.04 -6.70
CA ILE A 95 -4.67 -20.43 -5.37
C ILE A 95 -3.72 -21.46 -4.72
N ASN A 96 -2.94 -22.17 -5.55
CA ASN A 96 -2.03 -23.22 -5.10
C ASN A 96 -0.63 -22.73 -4.73
N HIS A 97 -0.25 -21.49 -5.02
CA HIS A 97 1.12 -20.99 -4.88
C HIS A 97 1.33 -19.89 -3.82
N GLY A 98 0.48 -19.79 -2.81
CA GLY A 98 0.73 -18.92 -1.64
C GLY A 98 0.18 -17.50 -1.77
N PHE A 99 0.64 -16.63 -0.88
CA PHE A 99 0.07 -15.29 -0.69
C PHE A 99 0.15 -14.43 -1.95
N ILE A 100 -1.03 -13.97 -2.37
CA ILE A 100 -1.21 -13.11 -3.54
C ILE A 100 -1.07 -11.63 -3.14
N ASN A 101 -1.38 -11.30 -1.88
CA ASN A 101 -1.44 -9.94 -1.36
C ASN A 101 -0.29 -9.69 -0.38
N LEU A 102 0.64 -8.77 -0.71
CA LEU A 102 1.77 -8.45 0.13
C LEU A 102 1.56 -7.19 0.96
N ILE A 103 1.29 -6.06 0.31
CA ILE A 103 1.25 -4.74 0.94
C ILE A 103 -0.04 -4.05 0.56
N CYS A 104 -0.71 -3.42 1.53
CA CYS A 104 -1.77 -2.43 1.28
C CYS A 104 -1.39 -1.10 1.91
N ILE A 105 -1.68 0.01 1.22
CA ILE A 105 -1.27 1.35 1.64
C ILE A 105 -2.43 2.33 1.50
N GLU A 106 -2.62 3.15 2.52
CA GLU A 106 -3.43 4.37 2.49
C GLU A 106 -2.52 5.57 2.66
N MET A 107 -2.74 6.62 1.86
CA MET A 107 -1.96 7.85 1.88
C MET A 107 -2.87 9.03 2.23
N LYS A 108 -2.40 9.92 3.12
CA LYS A 108 -3.20 11.05 3.58
C LYS A 108 -2.36 12.30 3.77
N LYS A 109 -2.83 13.44 3.27
CA LYS A 109 -2.22 14.73 3.56
C LYS A 109 -2.36 15.07 5.05
N SER A 110 -1.32 15.63 5.65
CA SER A 110 -1.32 16.07 7.06
C SER A 110 -2.37 17.15 7.34
N THR A 111 -2.78 17.88 6.31
CA THR A 111 -3.85 18.90 6.36
C THR A 111 -5.25 18.30 6.30
N ASN A 112 -5.40 17.06 5.82
CA ASN A 112 -6.70 16.38 5.71
C ASN A 112 -6.87 15.39 6.87
N ARG A 113 -7.55 15.81 7.93
CA ARG A 113 -7.79 14.98 9.12
C ARG A 113 -9.06 14.14 9.06
N GLN A 114 -9.89 14.32 8.03
CA GLN A 114 -11.13 13.56 7.89
C GLN A 114 -10.84 12.12 7.47
N GLY A 115 -11.50 11.15 8.12
CA GLY A 115 -11.44 9.75 7.73
C GLY A 115 -10.21 8.96 8.18
N CYS A 116 -9.21 9.56 8.82
CA CYS A 116 -7.99 8.84 9.26
C CYS A 116 -8.29 7.59 10.10
N GLY A 117 -9.24 7.65 11.02
CA GLY A 117 -9.62 6.49 11.85
C GLY A 117 -10.26 5.35 11.04
N ASN A 118 -11.01 5.69 10.01
CA ASN A 118 -11.61 4.70 9.11
C ASN A 118 -10.54 4.03 8.24
N ASP A 119 -9.55 4.78 7.77
CA ASP A 119 -8.46 4.27 6.94
C ASP A 119 -7.56 3.31 7.76
N GLU A 120 -7.23 3.65 9.00
CA GLU A 120 -6.48 2.77 9.91
C GLU A 120 -7.27 1.48 10.24
N THR A 121 -8.56 1.59 10.51
CA THR A 121 -9.43 0.42 10.75
C THR A 121 -9.49 -0.47 9.52
N ARG A 122 -9.60 0.10 8.32
CA ARG A 122 -9.61 -0.63 7.06
C ARG A 122 -8.29 -1.38 6.83
N LEU A 123 -7.13 -0.73 7.00
CA LEU A 123 -5.82 -1.37 6.87
C LEU A 123 -5.66 -2.53 7.86
N ASN A 124 -6.06 -2.35 9.11
CA ASN A 124 -6.01 -3.42 10.10
C ASN A 124 -6.83 -4.64 9.68
N LYS A 125 -8.07 -4.43 9.23
CA LYS A 125 -8.93 -5.50 8.71
C LYS A 125 -8.35 -6.16 7.45
N MET A 126 -7.67 -5.41 6.57
CA MET A 126 -7.04 -5.97 5.37
C MET A 126 -5.87 -6.90 5.69
N CYS A 127 -5.21 -6.71 6.83
CA CYS A 127 -4.14 -7.58 7.33
C CYS A 127 -4.66 -8.73 8.22
N SER A 128 -5.94 -8.75 8.58
CA SER A 128 -6.50 -9.79 9.46
C SER A 128 -6.84 -11.08 8.71
N TYR A 129 -6.63 -12.23 9.37
CA TYR A 129 -7.07 -13.54 8.89
C TYR A 129 -8.61 -13.70 8.83
N GLU A 130 -9.35 -12.85 9.52
CA GLU A 130 -10.81 -12.86 9.47
C GLU A 130 -11.34 -12.42 8.09
N TYR A 131 -10.53 -11.68 7.35
CA TYR A 131 -10.86 -11.20 6.01
C TYR A 131 -10.03 -11.91 4.95
N ARG A 132 -10.69 -12.27 3.83
CA ARG A 132 -10.07 -13.00 2.71
C ARG A 132 -8.91 -12.27 2.02
N PHE A 133 -8.64 -10.99 2.38
CA PHE A 133 -7.59 -10.20 1.74
C PHE A 133 -6.19 -10.59 2.24
N CYS A 134 -6.02 -10.80 3.54
CA CYS A 134 -4.82 -11.32 4.19
C CYS A 134 -3.50 -10.69 3.70
N TYR A 135 -3.43 -9.36 3.58
CA TYR A 135 -2.16 -8.69 3.26
C TYR A 135 -1.13 -8.96 4.35
N SER A 136 0.12 -9.19 3.95
CA SER A 136 1.22 -9.43 4.90
C SER A 136 1.49 -8.21 5.77
N VAL A 137 1.41 -7.01 5.18
CA VAL A 137 1.57 -5.74 5.89
C VAL A 137 0.65 -4.65 5.32
N GLY A 138 0.28 -3.71 6.18
CA GLY A 138 -0.45 -2.50 5.81
C GLY A 138 0.28 -1.26 6.31
N TYR A 139 0.27 -0.17 5.54
CA TYR A 139 0.90 1.09 5.93
C TYR A 139 -0.04 2.28 5.75
N MET A 140 -0.14 3.09 6.81
CA MET A 140 -0.65 4.45 6.70
C MET A 140 0.55 5.37 6.43
N ILE A 141 0.59 5.99 5.26
CA ILE A 141 1.64 6.94 4.86
C ILE A 141 1.07 8.36 4.95
N LEU A 142 1.77 9.19 5.72
CA LEU A 142 1.46 10.61 5.82
C LEU A 142 2.18 11.37 4.71
N ILE A 143 1.42 12.13 3.94
CA ILE A 143 1.96 13.18 3.06
C ILE A 143 2.14 14.42 3.93
N ASN A 144 3.35 14.59 4.46
CA ASN A 144 3.65 15.68 5.38
C ASN A 144 3.84 16.99 4.63
N MET A 145 2.80 17.82 4.64
CA MET A 145 2.79 19.11 3.91
C MET A 145 3.76 20.15 4.50
N GLU A 146 4.07 20.06 5.78
CA GLU A 146 5.00 20.97 6.45
C GLU A 146 6.45 20.64 6.10
N LYS A 147 6.80 19.35 6.15
CA LYS A 147 8.17 18.87 5.85
C LYS A 147 8.40 18.60 4.37
N ASN A 148 7.36 18.63 3.53
CA ASN A 148 7.36 18.26 2.11
C ASN A 148 7.92 16.85 1.85
N CYS A 149 7.48 15.87 2.63
CA CYS A 149 7.97 14.49 2.52
C CYS A 149 6.86 13.46 2.80
N LEU A 150 7.11 12.22 2.40
CA LEU A 150 6.33 11.05 2.82
C LEU A 150 6.93 10.46 4.11
N GLU A 151 6.08 10.06 5.04
CA GLU A 151 6.48 9.42 6.29
C GLU A 151 5.51 8.26 6.60
N ILE A 152 6.03 7.12 7.12
CA ILE A 152 5.14 6.09 7.65
C ILE A 152 4.60 6.55 9.01
N LYS A 153 3.29 6.77 9.07
CA LYS A 153 2.58 7.13 10.30
C LYS A 153 2.31 5.90 11.17
N LYS A 154 1.91 4.79 10.54
CA LYS A 154 1.54 3.54 11.22
C LYS A 154 1.74 2.34 10.32
N ALA A 155 2.09 1.23 10.92
CA ALA A 155 2.20 -0.07 10.26
C ALA A 155 1.28 -1.09 10.92
N PHE A 156 0.79 -2.01 10.13
CA PHE A 156 -0.04 -3.15 10.52
C PHE A 156 0.61 -4.40 9.96
N GLU A 157 0.67 -5.44 10.76
CA GLU A 157 1.16 -6.75 10.32
C GLU A 157 0.01 -7.75 10.32
N LYS A 158 0.15 -8.79 9.54
CA LYS A 158 -0.82 -9.87 9.45
C LYS A 158 -1.04 -10.53 10.81
N HIS A 159 -2.29 -10.67 11.22
CA HIS A 159 -2.73 -11.21 12.52
C HIS A 159 -4.04 -12.00 12.42
#